data_0f4f7ec928d05cf45e349663df6c43f1
#
_entry.id   0f4f7ec928d05cf45e349663df6c43f1
#
_cell.length_a   1.000
_cell.length_b   1.000
_cell.length_c   1.000
_cell.angle_alpha   90.00
_cell.angle_beta   90.00
_cell.angle_gamma   90.00
#
_symmetry.space_group_name_H-M   'P 1'
#
loop_
_entity.id
_entity.type
_entity.pdbx_description
1 polymer ?
#
loop_
_entity_poly.entity_id
_entity_poly.type
_entity_poly.pdbx_seq_one_letter_code
_entity_poly.pdbx_strand_id
1 'polypeptide(L)'
;MNAAEEADAANKAKSAFLLSMSHDIRTPMNAIIGFTNIALHQNTVSDIHDSLEKVQKSSNHLLSLLNDVLDFTRIESGKVTISPQPVDITQLTDNVQAIMNGLLYNRDLKFEVHREIPKNPYVLADVARIREVLVNLLGNAVKFTKDGGKITLDISSYPGADEKHIITRYVVRDNGIGMSEEFQKKLFDPFSQEDDANARTQYKGTGLGMAITKKYVDMMGGSIAVESKKGVGSTFTVEIPLELAEQVIQSEQKQHLHRDLTGIHVLMAEDNDLNAELATIMLEDAGMTVTRASDGKEVVNLFKNHPRGTYDLILMDIMMPNMDGHQAAKAIRALGIERSDAVTIPIIALSANAFIDDIQESLDSGMNDHISKPINMEELIDTITKYIKHD
;
A
#
# COMPACT_ATOMS: atom_id res chain seq x y z
N MET A 1 -19.56 -19.97 28.83
CA MET A 1 -20.32 -19.88 27.57
C MET A 1 -20.18 -21.21 26.84
N ASN A 2 -21.26 -21.69 26.21
CA ASN A 2 -21.26 -23.00 25.55
C ASN A 2 -20.73 -22.81 24.13
N ALA A 3 -19.96 -23.74 23.57
CA ALA A 3 -19.37 -23.65 22.22
C ALA A 3 -20.39 -23.32 21.09
N ALA A 4 -21.67 -23.67 21.32
CA ALA A 4 -22.76 -23.31 20.43
C ALA A 4 -23.13 -21.81 20.49
N GLU A 5 -23.02 -21.17 21.64
CA GLU A 5 -23.29 -19.74 21.82
C GLU A 5 -22.15 -18.89 21.21
N GLU A 6 -20.90 -19.37 21.32
CA GLU A 6 -19.74 -18.72 20.68
C GLU A 6 -19.81 -18.83 19.16
N ALA A 7 -20.19 -19.99 18.62
CA ALA A 7 -20.37 -20.18 17.18
C ALA A 7 -21.52 -19.33 16.60
N ASP A 8 -22.63 -19.19 17.33
CA ASP A 8 -23.77 -18.35 16.91
C ASP A 8 -23.41 -16.85 16.96
N ALA A 9 -22.68 -16.41 17.99
CA ALA A 9 -22.17 -15.04 18.08
C ALA A 9 -21.20 -14.70 16.93
N ALA A 10 -20.26 -15.62 16.62
CA ALA A 10 -19.33 -15.46 15.50
C ALA A 10 -20.05 -15.40 14.13
N ASN A 11 -21.09 -16.23 13.93
CA ASN A 11 -21.87 -16.27 12.71
C ASN A 11 -22.74 -15.02 12.52
N LYS A 12 -23.30 -14.47 13.62
CA LYS A 12 -24.01 -13.18 13.61
C LYS A 12 -23.07 -12.02 13.32
N ALA A 13 -21.87 -11.98 13.89
CA ALA A 13 -20.86 -10.98 13.61
C ALA A 13 -20.44 -11.03 12.13
N LYS A 14 -20.21 -12.23 11.57
CA LYS A 14 -19.88 -12.44 10.16
C LYS A 14 -21.00 -11.96 9.23
N SER A 15 -22.26 -12.20 9.58
CA SER A 15 -23.41 -11.77 8.77
C SER A 15 -23.60 -10.26 8.81
N ALA A 16 -23.46 -9.64 9.98
CA ALA A 16 -23.48 -8.19 10.14
C ALA A 16 -22.35 -7.52 9.35
N PHE A 17 -21.15 -8.13 9.33
CA PHE A 17 -20.03 -7.71 8.51
C PHE A 17 -20.36 -7.66 7.03
N LEU A 18 -20.87 -8.75 6.45
CA LEU A 18 -21.19 -8.81 5.02
C LEU A 18 -22.24 -7.75 4.63
N LEU A 19 -23.20 -7.48 5.49
CA LEU A 19 -24.21 -6.44 5.27
C LEU A 19 -23.61 -5.03 5.32
N SER A 20 -22.76 -4.73 6.31
CA SER A 20 -22.06 -3.44 6.41
C SER A 20 -21.14 -3.22 5.21
N MET A 21 -20.33 -4.22 4.83
CA MET A 21 -19.43 -4.15 3.68
C MET A 21 -20.18 -3.91 2.37
N SER A 22 -21.32 -4.58 2.17
CA SER A 22 -22.15 -4.34 0.99
C SER A 22 -22.63 -2.89 0.89
N HIS A 23 -22.98 -2.27 2.02
CA HIS A 23 -23.38 -0.86 2.07
C HIS A 23 -22.18 0.07 1.80
N ASP A 24 -21.06 -0.19 2.45
CA ASP A 24 -19.86 0.67 2.40
C ASP A 24 -19.17 0.63 1.03
N ILE A 25 -19.26 -0.50 0.31
CA ILE A 25 -18.84 -0.64 -1.08
C ILE A 25 -19.81 0.07 -2.03
N ARG A 26 -21.13 -0.05 -1.80
CA ARG A 26 -22.15 0.52 -2.67
C ARG A 26 -22.13 2.05 -2.70
N THR A 27 -21.82 2.69 -1.58
CA THR A 27 -21.81 4.16 -1.46
C THR A 27 -20.77 4.81 -2.40
N PRO A 28 -19.47 4.49 -2.34
CA PRO A 28 -18.50 5.04 -3.27
C PRO A 28 -18.75 4.61 -4.71
N MET A 29 -19.22 3.37 -4.95
CA MET A 29 -19.57 2.90 -6.28
C MET A 29 -20.69 3.75 -6.92
N ASN A 30 -21.75 4.05 -6.17
CA ASN A 30 -22.82 4.93 -6.66
C ASN A 30 -22.32 6.35 -6.90
N ALA A 31 -21.38 6.86 -6.09
CA ALA A 31 -20.77 8.16 -6.31
C ALA A 31 -19.92 8.18 -7.60
N ILE A 32 -19.11 7.14 -7.86
CA ILE A 32 -18.36 6.98 -9.11
C ILE A 32 -19.31 7.03 -10.31
N ILE A 33 -20.33 6.17 -10.32
CA ILE A 33 -21.31 6.10 -11.42
C ILE A 33 -22.03 7.47 -11.58
N GLY A 34 -22.47 8.06 -10.47
CA GLY A 34 -23.21 9.32 -10.47
C GLY A 34 -22.38 10.49 -11.03
N PHE A 35 -21.16 10.69 -10.53
CA PHE A 35 -20.28 11.77 -10.99
C PHE A 35 -19.75 11.54 -12.41
N THR A 36 -19.53 10.29 -12.83
CA THR A 36 -19.22 9.95 -14.22
C THR A 36 -20.38 10.36 -15.16
N ASN A 37 -21.62 10.01 -14.80
CA ASN A 37 -22.78 10.42 -15.57
C ASN A 37 -22.95 11.96 -15.61
N ILE A 38 -22.66 12.65 -14.50
CA ILE A 38 -22.70 14.11 -14.47
C ILE A 38 -21.61 14.68 -15.41
N ALA A 39 -20.37 14.20 -15.33
CA ALA A 39 -19.27 14.64 -16.17
C ALA A 39 -19.56 14.49 -17.67
N LEU A 40 -20.19 13.38 -18.07
CA LEU A 40 -20.59 13.11 -19.46
C LEU A 40 -21.62 14.10 -20.03
N HIS A 41 -22.35 14.83 -19.18
CA HIS A 41 -23.38 15.81 -19.57
C HIS A 41 -22.95 17.25 -19.28
N GLN A 42 -21.76 17.48 -18.76
CA GLN A 42 -21.21 18.81 -18.51
C GLN A 42 -20.54 19.37 -19.76
N ASN A 43 -20.59 20.71 -19.92
CA ASN A 43 -20.09 21.37 -21.11
C ASN A 43 -18.84 22.22 -20.86
N THR A 44 -18.45 22.44 -19.61
CA THR A 44 -17.25 23.21 -19.28
C THR A 44 -16.15 22.29 -18.75
N VAL A 45 -14.91 22.55 -19.13
CA VAL A 45 -13.74 21.77 -18.68
C VAL A 45 -13.61 21.81 -17.15
N SER A 46 -13.93 22.95 -16.52
CA SER A 46 -13.86 23.10 -15.06
C SER A 46 -14.85 22.18 -14.35
N ASP A 47 -16.12 22.13 -14.79
CA ASP A 47 -17.14 21.30 -14.17
C ASP A 47 -16.85 19.79 -14.35
N ILE A 48 -16.35 19.43 -15.54
CA ILE A 48 -15.90 18.07 -15.84
C ILE A 48 -14.76 17.69 -14.90
N HIS A 49 -13.77 18.56 -14.72
CA HIS A 49 -12.64 18.33 -13.83
C HIS A 49 -13.09 18.11 -12.38
N ASP A 50 -13.98 18.97 -11.86
CA ASP A 50 -14.53 18.83 -10.52
C ASP A 50 -15.29 17.51 -10.32
N SER A 51 -15.97 17.03 -11.35
CA SER A 51 -16.67 15.75 -11.32
C SER A 51 -15.70 14.56 -11.33
N LEU A 52 -14.65 14.64 -12.15
CA LEU A 52 -13.60 13.61 -12.21
C LEU A 52 -12.78 13.54 -10.92
N GLU A 53 -12.50 14.67 -10.25
CA GLU A 53 -11.87 14.66 -8.92
C GLU A 53 -12.72 13.90 -7.89
N LYS A 54 -14.04 14.06 -7.94
CA LYS A 54 -14.96 13.33 -7.05
C LYS A 54 -15.01 11.84 -7.38
N VAL A 55 -14.95 11.48 -8.67
CA VAL A 55 -14.81 10.08 -9.12
C VAL A 55 -13.52 9.48 -8.57
N GLN A 56 -12.39 10.15 -8.77
CA GLN A 56 -11.08 9.70 -8.29
C GLN A 56 -11.06 9.51 -6.76
N LYS A 57 -11.58 10.49 -6.02
CA LYS A 57 -11.68 10.40 -4.55
C LYS A 57 -12.53 9.22 -4.09
N SER A 58 -13.65 8.95 -4.78
CA SER A 58 -14.54 7.83 -4.45
C SER A 58 -13.90 6.48 -4.83
N SER A 59 -13.16 6.41 -5.94
CA SER A 59 -12.42 5.23 -6.37
C SER A 59 -11.29 4.87 -5.40
N ASN A 60 -10.50 5.86 -4.97
CA ASN A 60 -9.45 5.67 -3.98
C ASN A 60 -10.01 5.19 -2.63
N HIS A 61 -11.18 5.73 -2.24
CA HIS A 61 -11.86 5.26 -1.02
C HIS A 61 -12.33 3.80 -1.15
N LEU A 62 -12.91 3.43 -2.30
CA LEU A 62 -13.33 2.04 -2.56
C LEU A 62 -12.14 1.08 -2.54
N LEU A 63 -11.02 1.47 -3.14
CA LEU A 63 -9.79 0.68 -3.14
C LEU A 63 -9.24 0.47 -1.71
N SER A 64 -9.24 1.52 -0.89
CA SER A 64 -8.86 1.41 0.53
C SER A 64 -9.75 0.43 1.29
N LEU A 65 -11.10 0.48 1.08
CA LEU A 65 -12.03 -0.46 1.70
C LEU A 65 -11.74 -1.91 1.30
N LEU A 66 -11.46 -2.16 0.02
CA LEU A 66 -11.15 -3.49 -0.49
C LEU A 66 -9.84 -4.02 0.09
N ASN A 67 -8.81 -3.18 0.15
CA ASN A 67 -7.51 -3.54 0.74
C ASN A 67 -7.65 -3.87 2.22
N ASP A 68 -8.38 -3.07 3.01
CA ASP A 68 -8.65 -3.35 4.43
C ASP A 68 -9.29 -4.74 4.62
N VAL A 69 -10.25 -5.11 3.76
CA VAL A 69 -10.92 -6.43 3.81
C VAL A 69 -9.97 -7.56 3.45
N LEU A 70 -9.15 -7.38 2.41
CA LEU A 70 -8.16 -8.36 1.98
C LEU A 70 -7.10 -8.58 3.06
N ASP A 71 -6.58 -7.50 3.65
CA ASP A 71 -5.58 -7.58 4.72
C ASP A 71 -6.16 -8.26 5.96
N PHE A 72 -7.37 -7.88 6.37
CA PHE A 72 -8.04 -8.53 7.48
C PHE A 72 -8.24 -10.04 7.26
N THR A 73 -8.70 -10.44 6.07
CA THR A 73 -8.93 -11.87 5.75
C THR A 73 -7.64 -12.68 5.70
N ARG A 74 -6.53 -12.08 5.23
CA ARG A 74 -5.21 -12.72 5.22
C ARG A 74 -4.62 -12.87 6.61
N ILE A 75 -4.74 -11.84 7.44
CA ILE A 75 -4.33 -11.89 8.84
C ILE A 75 -5.11 -12.98 9.59
N GLU A 76 -6.43 -13.02 9.44
CA GLU A 76 -7.31 -14.03 10.05
C GLU A 76 -6.96 -15.46 9.60
N SER A 77 -6.58 -15.65 8.35
CA SER A 77 -6.17 -16.95 7.80
C SER A 77 -4.73 -17.36 8.14
N GLY A 78 -3.98 -16.51 8.88
CA GLY A 78 -2.59 -16.75 9.23
C GLY A 78 -1.61 -16.77 8.04
N LYS A 79 -2.00 -16.18 6.92
CA LYS A 79 -1.18 -16.10 5.70
C LYS A 79 -0.21 -14.93 5.67
N VAL A 80 -0.34 -13.98 6.61
CA VAL A 80 0.59 -12.86 6.71
C VAL A 80 1.81 -13.29 7.52
N THR A 81 2.99 -13.06 6.97
CA THR A 81 4.28 -13.24 7.64
C THR A 81 4.94 -11.89 7.87
N ILE A 82 5.66 -11.74 8.98
CA ILE A 82 6.51 -10.57 9.23
C ILE A 82 7.87 -10.85 8.58
N SER A 83 8.35 -9.90 7.79
CA SER A 83 9.63 -10.00 7.07
C SER A 83 10.58 -8.89 7.52
N PRO A 84 11.36 -9.09 8.58
CA PRO A 84 12.31 -8.10 9.08
C PRO A 84 13.46 -7.91 8.10
N GLN A 85 13.79 -6.67 7.79
CA GLN A 85 14.94 -6.28 6.96
C GLN A 85 15.77 -5.23 7.71
N PRO A 86 17.09 -5.14 7.46
CA PRO A 86 17.91 -4.08 8.01
C PRO A 86 17.42 -2.72 7.51
N VAL A 87 17.06 -1.83 8.43
CA VAL A 87 16.54 -0.49 8.11
C VAL A 87 17.08 0.55 9.09
N ASP A 88 17.29 1.75 8.60
CA ASP A 88 17.49 2.94 9.43
C ASP A 88 16.11 3.48 9.89
N ILE A 89 15.90 3.50 11.21
CA ILE A 89 14.67 4.05 11.81
C ILE A 89 14.42 5.50 11.35
N THR A 90 15.48 6.27 11.09
CA THR A 90 15.36 7.64 10.63
C THR A 90 14.70 7.70 9.24
N GLN A 91 15.15 6.86 8.31
CA GLN A 91 14.56 6.79 6.95
C GLN A 91 13.08 6.37 6.98
N LEU A 92 12.75 5.37 7.82
CA LEU A 92 11.36 4.95 7.98
C LEU A 92 10.48 6.11 8.45
N THR A 93 10.97 6.90 9.39
CA THR A 93 10.21 8.03 9.94
C THR A 93 10.15 9.23 8.99
N ASP A 94 11.18 9.46 8.16
CA ASP A 94 11.18 10.48 7.12
C ASP A 94 10.12 10.16 6.04
N ASN A 95 10.02 8.90 5.64
CA ASN A 95 8.99 8.45 4.71
C ASN A 95 7.56 8.69 5.24
N VAL A 96 7.32 8.41 6.54
CA VAL A 96 6.03 8.69 7.17
C VAL A 96 5.74 10.18 7.21
N GLN A 97 6.75 11.02 7.49
CA GLN A 97 6.61 12.48 7.48
C GLN A 97 6.26 13.00 6.08
N ALA A 98 6.87 12.48 5.03
CA ALA A 98 6.55 12.84 3.65
C ALA A 98 5.09 12.52 3.29
N ILE A 99 4.60 11.32 3.66
CA ILE A 99 3.20 10.94 3.47
C ILE A 99 2.26 11.90 4.21
N MET A 100 2.59 12.25 5.46
CA MET A 100 1.79 13.19 6.25
C MET A 100 1.72 14.57 5.64
N ASN A 101 2.83 15.08 5.09
CA ASN A 101 2.83 16.37 4.40
C ASN A 101 1.85 16.39 3.21
N GLY A 102 1.74 15.27 2.48
CA GLY A 102 0.72 15.09 1.43
C GLY A 102 -0.70 15.12 1.96
N LEU A 103 -0.98 14.41 3.05
CA LEU A 103 -2.32 14.35 3.68
C LEU A 103 -2.77 15.71 4.27
N LEU A 104 -1.82 16.55 4.63
CA LEU A 104 -2.05 17.86 5.25
C LEU A 104 -2.14 19.01 4.25
N TYR A 105 -1.82 18.79 2.97
CA TYR A 105 -1.70 19.84 1.96
C TYR A 105 -2.88 20.82 1.89
N ASN A 106 -4.11 20.35 2.13
CA ASN A 106 -5.34 21.16 2.11
C ASN A 106 -6.02 21.27 3.49
N ARG A 107 -5.26 21.06 4.58
CA ARG A 107 -5.77 21.10 5.95
C ARG A 107 -4.99 22.11 6.79
N ASP A 108 -5.69 22.93 7.54
CA ASP A 108 -5.08 23.83 8.53
C ASP A 108 -4.80 23.04 9.83
N LEU A 109 -3.83 22.12 9.78
CA LEU A 109 -3.41 21.31 10.91
C LEU A 109 -1.91 21.45 11.14
N LYS A 110 -1.51 21.61 12.39
CA LYS A 110 -0.11 21.65 12.79
C LYS A 110 0.40 20.24 13.05
N PHE A 111 1.42 19.80 12.32
CA PHE A 111 2.07 18.51 12.52
C PHE A 111 3.49 18.70 13.00
N GLU A 112 3.86 18.04 14.10
CA GLU A 112 5.20 18.07 14.65
C GLU A 112 5.73 16.66 14.87
N VAL A 113 7.01 16.44 14.54
CA VAL A 113 7.70 15.16 14.75
C VAL A 113 8.87 15.38 15.68
N HIS A 114 8.93 14.62 16.76
CA HIS A 114 10.03 14.63 17.71
C HIS A 114 10.72 13.28 17.70
N ARG A 115 12.05 13.27 17.65
CA ARG A 115 12.84 12.04 17.55
C ARG A 115 13.91 12.01 18.65
N GLU A 116 13.89 10.92 19.40
CA GLU A 116 14.93 10.57 20.38
C GLU A 116 15.44 9.16 20.03
N ILE A 117 16.31 9.11 19.01
CA ILE A 117 16.80 7.88 18.38
C ILE A 117 18.27 7.66 18.77
N PRO A 118 18.73 6.41 18.96
CA PRO A 118 20.13 6.10 19.27
C PRO A 118 21.07 6.50 18.12
N LYS A 119 22.37 6.63 18.44
CA LYS A 119 23.40 6.99 17.44
C LYS A 119 23.55 5.94 16.32
N ASN A 120 23.24 4.68 16.60
CA ASN A 120 23.15 3.63 15.59
C ASN A 120 21.67 3.23 15.40
N PRO A 121 20.97 3.80 14.42
CA PRO A 121 19.53 3.60 14.25
C PRO A 121 19.18 2.37 13.42
N TYR A 122 20.14 1.48 13.09
CA TYR A 122 19.89 0.31 12.25
C TYR A 122 19.27 -0.84 13.06
N VAL A 123 18.15 -1.34 12.57
CA VAL A 123 17.38 -2.43 13.18
C VAL A 123 16.84 -3.38 12.13
N LEU A 124 16.54 -4.61 12.53
CA LEU A 124 15.75 -5.53 11.73
C LEU A 124 14.26 -5.22 11.94
N ALA A 125 13.61 -4.68 10.92
CA ALA A 125 12.21 -4.28 10.98
C ALA A 125 11.46 -4.58 9.68
N ASP A 126 10.18 -4.92 9.80
CA ASP A 126 9.25 -4.93 8.67
C ASP A 126 8.74 -3.51 8.43
N VAL A 127 9.43 -2.81 7.51
CA VAL A 127 9.17 -1.41 7.17
C VAL A 127 7.75 -1.19 6.68
N ALA A 128 7.23 -2.13 5.88
CA ALA A 128 5.89 -2.01 5.30
C ALA A 128 4.82 -2.04 6.40
N ARG A 129 4.94 -2.96 7.36
CA ARG A 129 3.96 -3.10 8.44
C ARG A 129 4.05 -1.97 9.46
N ILE A 130 5.26 -1.53 9.82
CA ILE A 130 5.40 -0.36 10.71
C ILE A 130 4.84 0.90 10.03
N ARG A 131 5.13 1.11 8.76
CA ARG A 131 4.57 2.23 7.99
C ARG A 131 3.05 2.18 7.97
N GLU A 132 2.45 1.02 7.73
CA GLU A 132 1.00 0.82 7.69
C GLU A 132 0.34 1.14 9.04
N VAL A 133 0.93 0.68 10.15
CA VAL A 133 0.52 1.04 11.52
C VAL A 133 0.54 2.56 11.71
N LEU A 134 1.65 3.22 11.38
CA LEU A 134 1.81 4.67 11.57
C LEU A 134 0.88 5.47 10.67
N VAL A 135 0.73 5.11 9.39
CA VAL A 135 -0.17 5.78 8.45
C VAL A 135 -1.62 5.67 8.90
N ASN A 136 -2.04 4.51 9.41
CA ASN A 136 -3.41 4.35 9.93
C ASN A 136 -3.65 5.21 11.19
N LEU A 137 -2.73 5.23 12.14
CA LEU A 137 -2.87 6.06 13.34
C LEU A 137 -2.87 7.55 13.01
N LEU A 138 -1.94 8.00 12.18
CA LEU A 138 -1.82 9.39 11.75
C LEU A 138 -2.98 9.81 10.86
N GLY A 139 -3.43 8.95 9.96
CA GLY A 139 -4.62 9.17 9.13
C GLY A 139 -5.88 9.37 10.00
N ASN A 140 -6.04 8.57 11.04
CA ASN A 140 -7.11 8.76 12.02
C ASN A 140 -6.96 10.09 12.77
N ALA A 141 -5.76 10.47 13.20
CA ALA A 141 -5.50 11.76 13.81
C ALA A 141 -5.90 12.94 12.90
N VAL A 142 -5.51 12.90 11.61
CA VAL A 142 -5.92 13.93 10.62
C VAL A 142 -7.43 13.96 10.43
N LYS A 143 -8.07 12.80 10.36
CA LYS A 143 -9.50 12.64 10.15
C LYS A 143 -10.34 13.22 11.27
N PHE A 144 -9.91 13.00 12.52
CA PHE A 144 -10.69 13.34 13.70
C PHE A 144 -10.25 14.65 14.38
N THR A 145 -9.22 15.32 13.86
CA THR A 145 -8.79 16.64 14.32
C THR A 145 -9.39 17.72 13.42
N LYS A 146 -9.97 18.75 14.04
CA LYS A 146 -10.53 19.90 13.31
C LYS A 146 -9.41 20.84 12.84
N ASP A 147 -9.68 21.62 11.80
CA ASP A 147 -8.77 22.67 11.34
C ASP A 147 -8.43 23.65 12.48
N GLY A 148 -7.19 24.11 12.51
CA GLY A 148 -6.57 24.81 13.64
C GLY A 148 -6.02 23.87 14.73
N GLY A 149 -6.19 22.56 14.59
CA GLY A 149 -5.71 21.56 15.54
C GLY A 149 -4.24 21.20 15.40
N LYS A 150 -3.80 20.29 16.28
CA LYS A 150 -2.40 19.85 16.36
C LYS A 150 -2.32 18.33 16.44
N ILE A 151 -1.36 17.78 15.70
CA ILE A 151 -0.98 16.35 15.73
C ILE A 151 0.51 16.28 16.01
N THR A 152 0.94 15.38 16.88
CA THR A 152 2.36 15.11 17.15
C THR A 152 2.67 13.64 16.98
N LEU A 153 3.86 13.36 16.45
CA LEU A 153 4.47 12.03 16.42
C LEU A 153 5.78 12.08 17.20
N ASP A 154 5.82 11.46 18.37
CA ASP A 154 7.05 11.30 19.14
C ASP A 154 7.61 9.88 18.91
N ILE A 155 8.89 9.80 18.59
CA ILE A 155 9.60 8.56 18.31
C ILE A 155 10.78 8.49 19.27
N SER A 156 10.83 7.44 20.07
CA SER A 156 11.93 7.20 21.00
C SER A 156 12.32 5.74 21.01
N SER A 157 13.58 5.46 21.35
CA SER A 157 14.07 4.10 21.50
C SER A 157 14.81 3.95 22.81
N TYR A 158 14.62 2.82 23.48
CA TYR A 158 15.27 2.50 24.76
C TYR A 158 15.69 1.02 24.78
N PRO A 159 16.64 0.63 25.68
CA PRO A 159 17.13 -0.73 25.75
C PRO A 159 16.01 -1.74 25.91
N GLY A 160 16.10 -2.85 25.17
CA GLY A 160 15.19 -3.99 25.27
C GLY A 160 15.54 -4.95 26.41
N ALA A 161 15.10 -6.20 26.26
CA ALA A 161 15.36 -7.24 27.27
C ALA A 161 16.83 -7.68 27.34
N ASP A 162 17.59 -7.46 26.30
CA ASP A 162 19.02 -7.77 26.18
C ASP A 162 19.76 -6.71 25.34
N GLU A 163 21.08 -6.86 25.20
CA GLU A 163 21.94 -5.91 24.48
C GLU A 163 21.72 -5.93 22.94
N LYS A 164 21.00 -6.90 22.41
CA LYS A 164 20.73 -7.04 20.97
C LYS A 164 19.39 -6.43 20.57
N HIS A 165 18.53 -6.13 21.51
CA HIS A 165 17.20 -5.61 21.24
C HIS A 165 17.01 -4.21 21.82
N ILE A 166 16.29 -3.38 21.06
CA ILE A 166 15.75 -2.11 21.52
C ILE A 166 14.23 -2.14 21.42
N ILE A 167 13.59 -1.34 22.24
CA ILE A 167 12.16 -1.08 22.09
C ILE A 167 12.01 0.27 21.43
N THR A 168 11.41 0.32 20.24
CA THR A 168 11.06 1.58 19.59
C THR A 168 9.63 1.92 19.92
N ARG A 169 9.43 3.10 20.48
CA ARG A 169 8.15 3.65 20.89
C ARG A 169 7.74 4.75 19.94
N TYR A 170 6.53 4.62 19.39
CA TYR A 170 5.85 5.62 18.57
C TYR A 170 4.63 6.13 19.33
N VAL A 171 4.54 7.43 19.54
CA VAL A 171 3.41 8.07 20.24
C VAL A 171 2.76 9.07 19.31
N VAL A 172 1.54 8.78 18.87
CA VAL A 172 0.70 9.68 18.07
C VAL A 172 -0.29 10.37 18.99
N ARG A 173 -0.22 11.71 19.07
CA ARG A 173 -1.18 12.52 19.83
C ARG A 173 -1.91 13.49 18.93
N ASP A 174 -3.19 13.61 19.16
CA ASP A 174 -4.06 14.60 18.53
C ASP A 174 -4.87 15.36 19.59
N ASN A 175 -5.28 16.57 19.27
CA ASN A 175 -6.23 17.35 20.05
C ASN A 175 -7.64 17.38 19.41
N GLY A 176 -8.01 16.27 18.78
CA GLY A 176 -9.28 16.09 18.09
C GLY A 176 -10.48 15.87 19.01
N ILE A 177 -11.51 15.22 18.46
CA ILE A 177 -12.78 14.99 19.17
C ILE A 177 -12.67 14.02 20.35
N GLY A 178 -11.61 13.19 20.39
CA GLY A 178 -11.44 12.13 21.37
C GLY A 178 -12.53 11.06 21.31
N MET A 179 -12.48 10.10 22.24
CA MET A 179 -13.36 8.92 22.29
C MET A 179 -13.94 8.72 23.69
N SER A 180 -15.14 8.10 23.77
CA SER A 180 -15.74 7.68 25.01
C SER A 180 -14.98 6.51 25.65
N GLU A 181 -15.03 6.37 26.98
CA GLU A 181 -14.42 5.23 27.69
C GLU A 181 -15.02 3.89 27.25
N GLU A 182 -16.29 3.89 26.88
CA GLU A 182 -16.99 2.70 26.42
C GLU A 182 -16.47 2.26 25.03
N PHE A 183 -16.23 3.23 24.12
CA PHE A 183 -15.69 2.92 22.80
C PHE A 183 -14.24 2.50 22.87
N GLN A 184 -13.42 3.09 23.73
CA GLN A 184 -12.01 2.69 23.89
C GLN A 184 -11.86 1.20 24.22
N LYS A 185 -12.79 0.58 24.97
CA LYS A 185 -12.74 -0.85 25.30
C LYS A 185 -12.92 -1.78 24.11
N LYS A 186 -13.59 -1.31 23.06
CA LYS A 186 -13.87 -2.07 21.84
C LYS A 186 -13.21 -1.49 20.60
N LEU A 187 -12.30 -0.52 20.75
CA LEU A 187 -11.63 0.18 19.65
C LEU A 187 -10.90 -0.77 18.70
N PHE A 188 -10.31 -1.83 19.25
CA PHE A 188 -9.54 -2.82 18.49
C PHE A 188 -10.39 -4.02 18.05
N ASP A 189 -11.66 -4.07 18.38
CA ASP A 189 -12.56 -5.09 17.86
C ASP A 189 -12.87 -4.80 16.39
N PRO A 190 -12.85 -5.80 15.52
CA PRO A 190 -13.20 -5.61 14.11
C PRO A 190 -14.56 -4.94 13.95
N PHE A 191 -14.66 -4.00 13.00
CA PHE A 191 -15.90 -3.30 12.63
C PHE A 191 -16.45 -2.33 13.69
N SER A 192 -15.69 -2.07 14.75
CA SER A 192 -16.11 -1.14 15.80
C SER A 192 -16.05 0.30 15.31
N GLN A 193 -17.14 1.03 15.52
CA GLN A 193 -17.25 2.45 15.23
C GLN A 193 -17.97 3.13 16.40
N GLU A 194 -17.61 4.38 16.69
CA GLU A 194 -18.34 5.17 17.69
C GLU A 194 -19.58 5.78 17.03
N ASP A 195 -20.76 5.42 17.53
CA ASP A 195 -22.04 6.00 17.10
C ASP A 195 -22.18 7.38 17.71
N ASP A 196 -21.68 8.40 17.04
CA ASP A 196 -21.93 9.79 17.43
C ASP A 196 -23.02 10.37 16.51
N ALA A 197 -24.22 10.57 17.07
CA ALA A 197 -25.36 11.16 16.35
C ALA A 197 -25.07 12.57 15.80
N ASN A 198 -23.99 13.22 16.27
CA ASN A 198 -23.53 14.53 15.84
C ASN A 198 -22.36 14.47 14.83
N ALA A 199 -21.69 13.33 14.66
CA ALA A 199 -20.69 13.12 13.62
C ALA A 199 -21.40 12.70 12.32
N ARG A 200 -22.22 13.61 11.77
CA ARG A 200 -22.94 13.39 10.52
C ARG A 200 -21.97 12.99 9.42
N THR A 201 -22.02 11.71 9.02
CA THR A 201 -21.86 11.16 7.67
C THR A 201 -20.58 11.41 6.86
N GLN A 202 -19.64 12.25 7.28
CA GLN A 202 -18.51 12.63 6.43
C GLN A 202 -17.26 11.76 6.64
N TYR A 203 -17.23 10.90 7.69
CA TYR A 203 -16.00 10.19 8.09
C TYR A 203 -16.23 8.72 8.52
N LYS A 204 -17.20 8.03 7.96
CA LYS A 204 -17.32 6.58 8.20
C LYS A 204 -16.13 5.85 7.56
N GLY A 205 -15.43 5.05 8.36
CA GLY A 205 -14.39 4.11 7.90
C GLY A 205 -14.91 2.68 7.99
N THR A 206 -14.11 1.69 7.61
CA THR A 206 -14.42 0.26 7.69
C THR A 206 -14.59 -0.25 9.13
N GLY A 207 -13.96 0.42 10.09
CA GLY A 207 -13.77 -0.12 11.45
C GLY A 207 -12.77 -1.27 11.52
N LEU A 208 -12.03 -1.54 10.43
CA LEU A 208 -11.00 -2.58 10.38
C LEU A 208 -9.60 -2.04 10.70
N GLY A 209 -9.31 -0.79 10.36
CA GLY A 209 -7.96 -0.24 10.46
C GLY A 209 -7.33 -0.41 11.84
N MET A 210 -8.06 -0.14 12.93
CA MET A 210 -7.51 -0.32 14.29
C MET A 210 -7.33 -1.79 14.67
N ALA A 211 -8.20 -2.70 14.20
CA ALA A 211 -8.05 -4.14 14.39
C ALA A 211 -6.83 -4.67 13.64
N ILE A 212 -6.61 -4.23 12.38
CA ILE A 212 -5.44 -4.55 11.57
C ILE A 212 -4.17 -4.02 12.25
N THR A 213 -4.18 -2.75 12.68
CA THR A 213 -3.06 -2.14 13.42
C THR A 213 -2.67 -2.97 14.64
N LYS A 214 -3.65 -3.36 15.46
CA LYS A 214 -3.40 -4.21 16.65
C LYS A 214 -2.78 -5.55 16.26
N LYS A 215 -3.31 -6.21 15.23
CA LYS A 215 -2.79 -7.50 14.75
C LYS A 215 -1.34 -7.39 14.26
N TYR A 216 -1.00 -6.37 13.47
CA TYR A 216 0.39 -6.17 13.03
C TYR A 216 1.34 -5.90 14.18
N VAL A 217 0.93 -5.06 15.14
CA VAL A 217 1.73 -4.81 16.34
C VAL A 217 1.95 -6.09 17.13
N ASP A 218 0.91 -6.91 17.32
CA ASP A 218 1.01 -8.21 18.02
C ASP A 218 1.92 -9.20 17.28
N MET A 219 1.82 -9.27 15.94
CA MET A 219 2.68 -10.13 15.12
C MET A 219 4.16 -9.70 15.17
N MET A 220 4.44 -8.43 15.37
CA MET A 220 5.79 -7.91 15.60
C MET A 220 6.25 -8.03 17.05
N GLY A 221 5.48 -8.72 17.92
CA GLY A 221 5.79 -8.89 19.33
C GLY A 221 5.66 -7.61 20.18
N GLY A 222 4.99 -6.61 19.64
CA GLY A 222 4.83 -5.29 20.26
C GLY A 222 3.55 -5.14 21.08
N SER A 223 3.31 -3.92 21.53
CA SER A 223 2.08 -3.54 22.23
C SER A 223 1.53 -2.22 21.71
N ILE A 224 0.20 -2.06 21.78
CA ILE A 224 -0.48 -0.80 21.48
C ILE A 224 -1.42 -0.44 22.62
N ALA A 225 -1.36 0.81 23.06
CA ALA A 225 -2.23 1.38 24.09
C ALA A 225 -2.89 2.66 23.58
N VAL A 226 -4.05 3.00 24.14
CA VAL A 226 -4.79 4.23 23.84
C VAL A 226 -5.22 4.92 25.11
N GLU A 227 -5.04 6.23 25.15
CA GLU A 227 -5.61 7.13 26.14
C GLU A 227 -6.38 8.22 25.40
N SER A 228 -7.66 8.36 25.67
CA SER A 228 -8.50 9.34 24.99
C SER A 228 -9.57 9.91 25.93
N LYS A 229 -9.92 11.17 25.68
CA LYS A 229 -11.02 11.82 26.37
C LYS A 229 -11.84 12.64 25.40
N LYS A 230 -13.15 12.42 25.41
CA LYS A 230 -14.08 13.11 24.50
C LYS A 230 -13.96 14.63 24.64
N GLY A 231 -13.75 15.32 23.52
CA GLY A 231 -13.54 16.77 23.42
C GLY A 231 -12.14 17.26 23.75
N VAL A 232 -11.20 16.36 24.07
CA VAL A 232 -9.79 16.70 24.39
C VAL A 232 -8.82 16.20 23.34
N GLY A 233 -9.03 14.97 22.83
CA GLY A 233 -8.16 14.31 21.87
C GLY A 233 -7.79 12.90 22.28
N SER A 234 -6.84 12.30 21.52
CA SER A 234 -6.38 10.93 21.74
C SER A 234 -4.85 10.83 21.73
N THR A 235 -4.33 9.85 22.44
CA THR A 235 -2.93 9.46 22.44
C THR A 235 -2.84 7.97 22.23
N PHE A 236 -2.19 7.57 21.13
CA PHE A 236 -1.86 6.18 20.83
C PHE A 236 -0.39 5.95 21.08
N THR A 237 -0.06 4.91 21.84
CA THR A 237 1.31 4.49 22.11
C THR A 237 1.53 3.10 21.55
N VAL A 238 2.48 2.97 20.62
CA VAL A 238 2.90 1.69 20.03
C VAL A 238 4.34 1.43 20.44
N GLU A 239 4.62 0.24 20.96
CA GLU A 239 5.96 -0.21 21.31
C GLU A 239 6.27 -1.50 20.54
N ILE A 240 7.39 -1.51 19.83
CA ILE A 240 7.83 -2.66 19.04
C ILE A 240 9.25 -3.02 19.44
N PRO A 241 9.49 -4.25 19.90
CA PRO A 241 10.85 -4.75 20.12
C PRO A 241 11.50 -5.03 18.77
N LEU A 242 12.67 -4.45 18.53
CA LEU A 242 13.44 -4.59 17.30
C LEU A 242 14.84 -5.06 17.61
N GLU A 243 15.36 -6.00 16.82
CA GLU A 243 16.75 -6.46 16.94
C GLU A 243 17.66 -5.42 16.27
N LEU A 244 18.78 -5.09 16.96
CA LEU A 244 19.79 -4.20 16.40
C LEU A 244 20.47 -4.88 15.21
N ALA A 245 20.62 -4.15 14.12
CA ALA A 245 21.31 -4.59 12.93
C ALA A 245 22.65 -3.88 12.75
N GLU A 246 23.59 -4.53 12.06
CA GLU A 246 24.78 -3.85 11.59
C GLU A 246 24.41 -2.88 10.46
N GLN A 247 25.14 -1.77 10.38
CA GLN A 247 24.93 -0.81 9.31
C GLN A 247 25.17 -1.48 7.94
N VAL A 248 24.09 -1.72 7.21
CA VAL A 248 24.21 -2.08 5.81
C VAL A 248 24.51 -0.81 5.04
N ILE A 249 25.70 -0.70 4.48
CA ILE A 249 26.03 0.36 3.53
C ILE A 249 25.19 0.11 2.30
N GLN A 250 23.95 0.60 2.29
CA GLN A 250 23.18 0.69 1.06
C GLN A 250 23.88 1.74 0.20
N SER A 251 24.46 1.28 -0.87
CA SER A 251 25.03 2.14 -1.91
C SER A 251 23.91 3.05 -2.45
N GLU A 252 24.09 4.33 -2.17
CA GLU A 252 23.53 5.48 -2.87
C GLU A 252 22.02 5.73 -2.82
N GLN A 253 21.69 6.84 -2.19
CA GLN A 253 20.46 7.60 -2.40
C GLN A 253 20.20 7.74 -3.90
N LYS A 254 19.12 7.14 -4.37
CA LYS A 254 18.65 7.38 -5.73
C LYS A 254 18.23 8.84 -5.84
N GLN A 255 19.09 9.64 -6.48
CA GLN A 255 18.66 10.90 -7.07
C GLN A 255 17.58 10.54 -8.11
N HIS A 256 16.38 11.10 -7.95
CA HIS A 256 15.36 11.11 -8.98
C HIS A 256 15.88 11.91 -10.19
N LEU A 257 16.63 11.24 -11.04
CA LEU A 257 16.99 11.74 -12.35
C LEU A 257 15.76 11.51 -13.22
N HIS A 258 15.12 12.59 -13.66
CA HIS A 258 14.25 12.56 -14.84
C HIS A 258 15.10 12.05 -16.02
N ARG A 259 15.09 10.74 -16.24
CA ARG A 259 15.73 10.15 -17.42
C ARG A 259 14.74 10.21 -18.57
N ASP A 260 15.27 10.59 -19.73
CA ASP A 260 14.52 10.49 -20.98
C ASP A 260 14.33 9.01 -21.32
N LEU A 261 13.08 8.56 -21.34
CA LEU A 261 12.69 7.18 -21.68
C LEU A 261 12.25 7.07 -23.15
N THR A 262 12.51 8.10 -23.95
CA THR A 262 12.20 8.12 -25.37
C THR A 262 12.96 7.03 -26.12
N GLY A 263 12.22 6.23 -26.90
CA GLY A 263 12.79 5.16 -27.71
C GLY A 263 12.87 3.79 -27.01
N ILE A 264 12.52 3.70 -25.74
CA ILE A 264 12.41 2.42 -25.03
C ILE A 264 11.19 1.67 -25.55
N HIS A 265 11.39 0.38 -25.91
CA HIS A 265 10.33 -0.48 -26.41
C HIS A 265 9.94 -1.53 -25.36
N VAL A 266 8.75 -1.40 -24.84
CA VAL A 266 8.16 -2.26 -23.79
C VAL A 266 7.32 -3.36 -24.42
N LEU A 267 7.57 -4.61 -24.06
CA LEU A 267 6.67 -5.73 -24.32
C LEU A 267 5.81 -5.96 -23.07
N MET A 268 4.51 -5.70 -23.18
CA MET A 268 3.58 -5.77 -22.04
C MET A 268 2.61 -6.94 -22.19
N ALA A 269 2.54 -7.80 -21.17
CA ALA A 269 1.54 -8.86 -21.07
C ALA A 269 0.48 -8.44 -20.03
N GLU A 270 -0.76 -8.23 -20.50
CA GLU A 270 -1.92 -7.84 -19.70
C GLU A 270 -3.18 -8.34 -20.39
N ASP A 271 -3.97 -9.17 -19.70
CA ASP A 271 -5.17 -9.80 -20.26
C ASP A 271 -6.40 -8.88 -20.23
N ASN A 272 -6.42 -7.92 -19.32
CA ASN A 272 -7.52 -6.95 -19.21
C ASN A 272 -7.31 -5.76 -20.15
N ASP A 273 -8.24 -5.55 -21.09
CA ASP A 273 -8.14 -4.49 -22.09
C ASP A 273 -8.05 -3.09 -21.49
N LEU A 274 -8.78 -2.83 -20.41
CA LEU A 274 -8.80 -1.51 -19.76
C LEU A 274 -7.49 -1.21 -19.05
N ASN A 275 -6.92 -2.21 -18.36
CA ASN A 275 -5.62 -2.09 -17.71
C ASN A 275 -4.51 -1.88 -18.74
N ALA A 276 -4.58 -2.66 -19.84
CA ALA A 276 -3.62 -2.55 -20.94
C ALA A 276 -3.65 -1.17 -21.60
N GLU A 277 -4.85 -0.64 -21.87
CA GLU A 277 -5.03 0.70 -22.44
C GLU A 277 -4.46 1.78 -21.50
N LEU A 278 -4.79 1.73 -20.21
CA LEU A 278 -4.29 2.65 -19.21
C LEU A 278 -2.76 2.62 -19.12
N ALA A 279 -2.17 1.44 -18.97
CA ALA A 279 -0.73 1.28 -18.89
C ALA A 279 -0.04 1.74 -20.19
N THR A 280 -0.62 1.47 -21.36
CA THR A 280 -0.10 1.93 -22.65
C THR A 280 -0.06 3.45 -22.71
N ILE A 281 -1.16 4.14 -22.37
CA ILE A 281 -1.20 5.61 -22.33
C ILE A 281 -0.12 6.16 -21.40
N MET A 282 0.02 5.59 -20.19
CA MET A 282 1.01 6.02 -19.21
C MET A 282 2.45 5.89 -19.73
N LEU A 283 2.77 4.78 -20.39
CA LEU A 283 4.09 4.51 -20.94
C LEU A 283 4.40 5.38 -22.17
N GLU A 284 3.41 5.58 -23.06
CA GLU A 284 3.54 6.42 -24.24
C GLU A 284 3.69 7.90 -23.87
N ASP A 285 2.97 8.38 -22.86
CA ASP A 285 3.13 9.74 -22.31
C ASP A 285 4.55 9.98 -21.76
N ALA A 286 5.22 8.91 -21.29
CA ALA A 286 6.62 8.96 -20.86
C ALA A 286 7.63 8.80 -22.03
N GLY A 287 7.17 8.71 -23.28
CA GLY A 287 7.99 8.63 -24.48
C GLY A 287 8.39 7.21 -24.90
N MET A 288 7.84 6.18 -24.27
CA MET A 288 8.09 4.77 -24.60
C MET A 288 7.18 4.28 -25.73
N THR A 289 7.50 3.15 -26.34
CA THR A 289 6.62 2.42 -27.26
C THR A 289 6.20 1.11 -26.64
N VAL A 290 4.96 0.67 -26.88
CA VAL A 290 4.41 -0.53 -26.23
C VAL A 290 3.94 -1.54 -27.28
N THR A 291 4.34 -2.79 -27.12
CA THR A 291 3.74 -3.94 -27.80
C THR A 291 2.98 -4.76 -26.76
N ARG A 292 1.68 -4.91 -26.94
CA ARG A 292 0.83 -5.67 -26.02
C ARG A 292 0.74 -7.13 -26.42
N ALA A 293 0.74 -8.02 -25.44
CA ALA A 293 0.33 -9.41 -25.48
C ALA A 293 -0.88 -9.60 -24.54
N SER A 294 -1.84 -10.40 -24.90
CA SER A 294 -3.08 -10.64 -24.14
C SER A 294 -2.96 -11.81 -23.15
N ASP A 295 -1.90 -12.60 -23.21
CA ASP A 295 -1.62 -13.69 -22.28
C ASP A 295 -0.12 -14.08 -22.28
N GLY A 296 0.24 -15.01 -21.36
CA GLY A 296 1.59 -15.50 -21.24
C GLY A 296 2.12 -16.26 -22.45
N LYS A 297 1.26 -16.93 -23.23
CA LYS A 297 1.68 -17.62 -24.46
C LYS A 297 2.01 -16.64 -25.55
N GLU A 298 1.21 -15.59 -25.68
CA GLU A 298 1.42 -14.57 -26.70
C GLU A 298 2.69 -13.78 -26.44
N VAL A 299 2.98 -13.39 -25.18
CA VAL A 299 4.22 -12.67 -24.86
C VAL A 299 5.46 -13.50 -25.16
N VAL A 300 5.46 -14.80 -24.83
CA VAL A 300 6.56 -15.71 -25.18
C VAL A 300 6.74 -15.81 -26.70
N ASN A 301 5.64 -15.93 -27.47
CA ASN A 301 5.68 -16.00 -28.92
C ASN A 301 6.16 -14.69 -29.55
N LEU A 302 5.70 -13.54 -29.09
CA LEU A 302 6.16 -12.23 -29.56
C LEU A 302 7.64 -12.06 -29.27
N PHE A 303 8.08 -12.35 -28.05
CA PHE A 303 9.50 -12.28 -27.71
C PHE A 303 10.35 -13.22 -28.55
N LYS A 304 9.92 -14.46 -28.76
CA LYS A 304 10.66 -15.48 -29.55
C LYS A 304 10.78 -15.10 -31.02
N ASN A 305 9.74 -14.56 -31.64
CA ASN A 305 9.64 -14.37 -33.08
C ASN A 305 10.17 -13.01 -33.57
N HIS A 306 10.40 -12.05 -32.70
CA HIS A 306 11.01 -10.77 -33.07
C HIS A 306 12.54 -10.82 -32.99
N PRO A 307 13.26 -9.98 -33.73
CA PRO A 307 14.72 -9.88 -33.67
C PRO A 307 15.20 -9.63 -32.21
N ARG A 308 16.45 -10.04 -31.93
CA ARG A 308 17.08 -9.74 -30.62
C ARG A 308 17.20 -8.22 -30.44
N GLY A 309 16.95 -7.74 -29.23
CA GLY A 309 17.02 -6.31 -28.91
C GLY A 309 15.85 -5.50 -29.45
N THR A 310 14.76 -6.15 -29.93
CA THR A 310 13.52 -5.44 -30.28
C THR A 310 12.84 -4.83 -29.07
N TYR A 311 12.92 -5.52 -27.92
CA TYR A 311 12.32 -5.08 -26.67
C TYR A 311 13.41 -4.81 -25.63
N ASP A 312 13.28 -3.73 -24.89
CA ASP A 312 14.21 -3.30 -23.84
C ASP A 312 13.82 -3.85 -22.47
N LEU A 313 12.51 -4.07 -22.25
CA LEU A 313 11.98 -4.67 -21.03
C LEU A 313 10.62 -5.35 -21.28
N ILE A 314 10.24 -6.21 -20.34
CA ILE A 314 8.94 -6.87 -20.32
C ILE A 314 8.20 -6.46 -19.04
N LEU A 315 6.97 -5.96 -19.19
CA LEU A 315 6.00 -5.84 -18.09
C LEU A 315 5.08 -7.05 -18.13
N MET A 316 4.99 -7.79 -17.04
CA MET A 316 4.34 -9.10 -17.01
C MET A 316 3.27 -9.15 -15.94
N ASP A 317 1.98 -9.18 -16.31
CA ASP A 317 0.95 -9.55 -15.36
C ASP A 317 1.13 -10.98 -14.87
N ILE A 318 0.97 -11.19 -13.57
CA ILE A 318 1.08 -12.53 -12.98
C ILE A 318 -0.16 -13.36 -13.28
N MET A 319 -1.35 -12.77 -13.17
CA MET A 319 -2.61 -13.48 -13.26
C MET A 319 -3.21 -13.36 -14.67
N MET A 320 -2.87 -14.28 -15.55
CA MET A 320 -3.38 -14.31 -16.92
C MET A 320 -3.93 -15.69 -17.29
N PRO A 321 -4.91 -15.75 -18.22
CA PRO A 321 -5.44 -17.02 -18.73
C PRO A 321 -4.38 -17.77 -19.58
N ASN A 322 -4.60 -19.06 -19.82
CA ASN A 322 -3.80 -19.95 -20.66
C ASN A 322 -2.36 -20.21 -20.16
N MET A 323 -1.63 -19.19 -19.79
CA MET A 323 -0.28 -19.23 -19.22
C MET A 323 -0.11 -18.02 -18.31
N ASP A 324 0.13 -18.27 -17.03
CA ASP A 324 0.40 -17.22 -16.05
C ASP A 324 1.77 -16.57 -16.25
N GLY A 325 2.00 -15.42 -15.57
CA GLY A 325 3.24 -14.66 -15.72
C GLY A 325 4.48 -15.40 -15.24
N HIS A 326 4.38 -16.23 -14.19
CA HIS A 326 5.51 -17.02 -13.69
C HIS A 326 5.93 -18.08 -14.72
N GLN A 327 4.96 -18.76 -15.32
CA GLN A 327 5.23 -19.73 -16.39
C GLN A 327 5.81 -19.05 -17.63
N ALA A 328 5.29 -17.87 -18.00
CA ALA A 328 5.79 -17.09 -19.12
C ALA A 328 7.24 -16.62 -18.90
N ALA A 329 7.57 -16.11 -17.71
CA ALA A 329 8.93 -15.70 -17.36
C ALA A 329 9.91 -16.88 -17.43
N LYS A 330 9.56 -18.04 -16.84
CA LYS A 330 10.37 -19.26 -16.95
C LYS A 330 10.57 -19.69 -18.41
N ALA A 331 9.51 -19.62 -19.23
CA ALA A 331 9.60 -19.97 -20.65
C ALA A 331 10.50 -19.00 -21.42
N ILE A 332 10.43 -17.69 -21.16
CA ILE A 332 11.32 -16.69 -21.76
C ILE A 332 12.77 -16.98 -21.36
N ARG A 333 13.07 -17.18 -20.06
CA ARG A 333 14.41 -17.50 -19.57
C ARG A 333 14.99 -18.78 -20.18
N ALA A 334 14.14 -19.80 -20.41
CA ALA A 334 14.54 -21.05 -21.05
C ALA A 334 14.98 -20.86 -22.51
N LEU A 335 14.58 -19.79 -23.20
CA LEU A 335 15.04 -19.45 -24.54
C LEU A 335 16.52 -19.01 -24.56
N GLY A 336 17.17 -18.82 -23.41
CA GLY A 336 18.53 -18.33 -23.27
C GLY A 336 19.58 -19.15 -24.02
N ILE A 337 19.30 -20.42 -24.32
CA ILE A 337 20.17 -21.28 -25.18
C ILE A 337 20.15 -20.79 -26.63
N GLU A 338 18.99 -20.33 -27.11
CA GLU A 338 18.79 -19.90 -28.51
C GLU A 338 18.94 -18.38 -28.68
N ARG A 339 18.66 -17.60 -27.63
CA ARG A 339 18.69 -16.13 -27.65
C ARG A 339 19.31 -15.58 -26.36
N SER A 340 20.46 -14.92 -26.49
CA SER A 340 21.20 -14.38 -25.33
C SER A 340 20.46 -13.30 -24.59
N ASP A 341 19.62 -12.47 -25.26
CA ASP A 341 18.82 -11.43 -24.65
C ASP A 341 17.70 -11.98 -23.74
N ALA A 342 17.29 -13.23 -23.92
CA ALA A 342 16.33 -13.87 -23.03
C ALA A 342 16.81 -14.03 -21.57
N VAL A 343 18.12 -14.05 -21.35
CA VAL A 343 18.71 -14.14 -20.01
C VAL A 343 18.79 -12.77 -19.35
N THR A 344 19.02 -11.72 -20.14
CA THR A 344 19.36 -10.38 -19.65
C THR A 344 18.20 -9.38 -19.68
N ILE A 345 17.17 -9.60 -20.53
CA ILE A 345 16.04 -8.66 -20.62
C ILE A 345 15.37 -8.52 -19.25
N PRO A 346 15.16 -7.30 -18.76
CA PRO A 346 14.41 -7.09 -17.53
C PRO A 346 12.96 -7.56 -17.68
N ILE A 347 12.49 -8.34 -16.73
CA ILE A 347 11.07 -8.73 -16.60
C ILE A 347 10.56 -8.19 -15.28
N ILE A 348 9.61 -7.28 -15.32
CA ILE A 348 9.01 -6.64 -14.16
C ILE A 348 7.59 -7.20 -14.00
N ALA A 349 7.29 -7.81 -12.85
CA ALA A 349 5.99 -8.33 -12.54
C ALA A 349 4.98 -7.20 -12.29
N LEU A 350 3.77 -7.34 -12.79
CA LEU A 350 2.60 -6.54 -12.41
C LEU A 350 1.68 -7.42 -11.56
N SER A 351 1.55 -7.14 -10.27
CA SER A 351 0.77 -7.96 -9.35
C SER A 351 -0.38 -7.20 -8.71
N ALA A 352 -1.49 -7.87 -8.43
CA ALA A 352 -2.57 -7.29 -7.65
C ALA A 352 -2.17 -6.99 -6.20
N ASN A 353 -1.03 -7.53 -5.72
CA ASN A 353 -0.56 -7.44 -4.35
C ASN A 353 0.97 -7.33 -4.31
N ALA A 354 1.48 -6.45 -3.44
CA ALA A 354 2.90 -6.28 -3.17
C ALA A 354 3.35 -7.12 -1.95
N PHE A 355 2.89 -8.38 -1.84
CA PHE A 355 3.30 -9.22 -0.70
C PHE A 355 4.64 -9.89 -0.97
N ILE A 356 5.42 -10.04 0.08
CA ILE A 356 6.78 -10.58 0.03
C ILE A 356 6.82 -11.99 -0.57
N ASP A 357 5.81 -12.82 -0.28
CA ASP A 357 5.72 -14.17 -0.85
C ASP A 357 5.50 -14.12 -2.36
N ASP A 358 4.64 -13.20 -2.85
CA ASP A 358 4.37 -13.01 -4.28
C ASP A 358 5.61 -12.43 -4.99
N ILE A 359 6.37 -11.55 -4.31
CA ILE A 359 7.65 -11.00 -4.80
C ILE A 359 8.69 -12.10 -4.94
N GLN A 360 8.86 -12.94 -3.91
CA GLN A 360 9.84 -14.00 -3.92
C GLN A 360 9.52 -15.03 -5.02
N GLU A 361 8.26 -15.40 -5.19
CA GLU A 361 7.84 -16.31 -6.26
C GLU A 361 8.12 -15.72 -7.66
N SER A 362 7.95 -14.40 -7.82
CA SER A 362 8.27 -13.69 -9.06
C SER A 362 9.78 -13.73 -9.33
N LEU A 363 10.62 -13.46 -8.34
CA LEU A 363 12.08 -13.55 -8.45
C LEU A 363 12.53 -14.99 -8.76
N ASP A 364 11.97 -16.00 -8.09
CA ASP A 364 12.28 -17.41 -8.30
C ASP A 364 11.87 -17.90 -9.70
N SER A 365 10.89 -17.25 -10.32
CA SER A 365 10.49 -17.51 -11.69
C SER A 365 11.34 -16.82 -12.75
N GLY A 366 12.35 -16.03 -12.33
CA GLY A 366 13.30 -15.35 -13.20
C GLY A 366 12.89 -13.92 -13.58
N MET A 367 11.93 -13.32 -12.89
CA MET A 367 11.63 -11.89 -12.98
C MET A 367 12.68 -11.08 -12.21
N ASN A 368 12.78 -9.78 -12.48
CA ASN A 368 13.82 -8.91 -11.92
C ASN A 368 13.29 -7.99 -10.82
N ASP A 369 12.01 -7.58 -10.92
CA ASP A 369 11.37 -6.68 -9.97
C ASP A 369 9.84 -6.86 -10.05
N HIS A 370 9.10 -6.12 -9.22
CA HIS A 370 7.64 -6.15 -9.27
C HIS A 370 7.06 -4.76 -9.02
N ILE A 371 5.84 -4.52 -9.50
CA ILE A 371 5.03 -3.32 -9.29
C ILE A 371 3.63 -3.76 -8.90
N SER A 372 3.07 -3.12 -7.89
CA SER A 372 1.70 -3.39 -7.45
C SER A 372 0.67 -2.71 -8.34
N LYS A 373 -0.44 -3.39 -8.61
CA LYS A 373 -1.63 -2.79 -9.22
C LYS A 373 -2.52 -2.15 -8.12
N PRO A 374 -3.12 -0.97 -8.32
CA PRO A 374 -3.11 -0.19 -9.56
C PRO A 374 -1.74 0.45 -9.82
N ILE A 375 -1.33 0.46 -11.07
CA ILE A 375 -0.03 0.99 -11.51
C ILE A 375 0.08 2.47 -11.15
N ASN A 376 1.10 2.81 -10.36
CA ASN A 376 1.48 4.20 -10.09
C ASN A 376 2.57 4.62 -11.07
N MET A 377 2.39 5.79 -11.74
CA MET A 377 3.30 6.26 -12.78
C MET A 377 4.72 6.51 -12.26
N GLU A 378 4.87 7.11 -11.08
CA GLU A 378 6.19 7.40 -10.50
C GLU A 378 6.93 6.08 -10.18
N GLU A 379 6.25 5.13 -9.54
CA GLU A 379 6.80 3.82 -9.21
C GLU A 379 7.20 3.02 -10.47
N LEU A 380 6.35 3.09 -11.52
CA LEU A 380 6.61 2.44 -12.81
C LEU A 380 7.87 3.01 -13.47
N ILE A 381 7.96 4.32 -13.59
CA ILE A 381 9.11 5.02 -14.20
C ILE A 381 10.39 4.76 -13.40
N ASP A 382 10.33 4.88 -12.08
CA ASP A 382 11.48 4.62 -11.20
C ASP A 382 11.99 3.19 -11.36
N THR A 383 11.07 2.22 -11.39
CA THR A 383 11.42 0.81 -11.55
C THR A 383 12.01 0.53 -12.94
N ILE A 384 11.41 1.05 -14.00
CA ILE A 384 11.93 0.91 -15.36
C ILE A 384 13.33 1.52 -15.48
N THR A 385 13.52 2.74 -14.96
CA THR A 385 14.78 3.48 -15.01
C THR A 385 15.93 2.73 -14.33
N LYS A 386 15.63 1.91 -13.31
CA LYS A 386 16.60 1.10 -12.57
C LYS A 386 17.26 0.02 -13.47
N TYR A 387 16.51 -0.49 -14.44
CA TYR A 387 16.92 -1.63 -15.26
C TYR A 387 17.39 -1.24 -16.67
N ILE A 388 17.03 -0.07 -17.16
CA ILE A 388 17.46 0.41 -18.48
C ILE A 388 18.81 1.08 -18.34
N LYS A 389 19.84 0.48 -18.98
CA LYS A 389 21.15 1.11 -19.14
C LYS A 389 21.10 2.00 -20.39
N HIS A 390 21.36 3.29 -20.21
CA HIS A 390 21.76 4.13 -21.32
C HIS A 390 23.26 3.90 -21.56
N ASP A 391 23.63 3.41 -22.75
CA ASP A 391 25.01 3.44 -23.26
C ASP A 391 25.44 4.88 -23.54
#